data_ed4256994528ea0fe665cb8068b5fac7
#
_entry.id   ed4256994528ea0fe665cb8068b5fac7
#
_cell.length_a   1.000
_cell.length_b   1.000
_cell.length_c   1.000
_cell.angle_alpha   90.00
_cell.angle_beta   90.00
_cell.angle_gamma   90.00
#
_symmetry.space_group_name_H-M   'P 1'
#
loop_
_entity.id
_entity.type
_entity.pdbx_description
1 polymer ?
#
loop_
_entity_poly.entity_id
_entity_poly.type
_entity_poly.pdbx_seq_one_letter_code
_entity_poly.pdbx_strand_id
1 'polypeptide(L)'
;MVIGAGQAGLAIGYYLHKDREDFVVLDGNERVGDCWRQRYDSLRLFSLPRYASLPGLRIGTKDCPNRDEMADYLEQYAVHHELPVRTGVQVTRLSRDDEGFLVETTAGDWRAGNVVVAAGMHTVPRWPSFADQLDPTIKQLHSMEYRNPSQLADGTVLVVGAANSGTDIALEAVKTHRTLLAGRHPGQVPVDIDSAAGHFFTPIVMFLFKYVLTRGTPMGRKAIANAVRNGLPLTRNKLEHLDAAGIERIGRIEGTRDGRPVTADGDVLDDVRTVVWSTGSDPDHRWIDLPVFDDNGRPRQERGVSTDVPGLYFLGLDFQYAIASASIQGVDRDARFLVKHLARRAVARAIPVDSR
;
A
#
# COMPACT_ATOMS: atom_id res chain seq x y z
N MET A 1 8.96 15.72 -12.09
CA MET A 1 8.40 15.84 -10.73
C MET A 1 7.91 14.47 -10.27
N VAL A 2 8.07 14.14 -8.98
CA VAL A 2 7.53 12.93 -8.34
C VAL A 2 6.57 13.38 -7.24
N ILE A 3 5.38 12.76 -7.14
CA ILE A 3 4.36 13.08 -6.13
C ILE A 3 4.24 11.89 -5.18
N GLY A 4 4.65 12.09 -3.92
CA GLY A 4 4.75 11.11 -2.85
C GLY A 4 6.18 10.67 -2.57
N ALA A 5 6.64 10.81 -1.31
CA ALA A 5 7.96 10.37 -0.82
C ALA A 5 7.89 9.07 0.02
N GLY A 6 6.94 8.19 -0.30
CA GLY A 6 6.94 6.82 0.19
C GLY A 6 8.00 5.97 -0.52
N GLN A 7 8.00 4.64 -0.27
CA GLN A 7 8.96 3.71 -0.88
C GLN A 7 9.04 3.81 -2.41
N ALA A 8 7.92 4.12 -3.07
CA ALA A 8 7.86 4.22 -4.53
C ALA A 8 8.56 5.49 -5.03
N GLY A 9 8.20 6.65 -4.46
CA GLY A 9 8.81 7.93 -4.84
C GLY A 9 10.29 8.00 -4.53
N LEU A 10 10.73 7.45 -3.40
CA LEU A 10 12.15 7.40 -3.07
C LEU A 10 12.93 6.44 -3.97
N ALA A 11 12.35 5.30 -4.35
CA ALA A 11 12.99 4.35 -5.27
C ALA A 11 13.20 4.97 -6.67
N ILE A 12 12.22 5.70 -7.21
CA ILE A 12 12.42 6.38 -8.48
C ILE A 12 13.33 7.59 -8.34
N GLY A 13 13.24 8.33 -7.24
CA GLY A 13 14.14 9.45 -6.92
C GLY A 13 15.61 9.03 -6.94
N TYR A 14 15.93 7.86 -6.37
CA TYR A 14 17.28 7.29 -6.44
C TYR A 14 17.79 7.11 -7.88
N TYR A 15 16.97 6.57 -8.77
CA TYR A 15 17.40 6.39 -10.17
C TYR A 15 17.48 7.70 -10.95
N LEU A 16 16.56 8.64 -10.71
CA LEU A 16 16.61 9.98 -11.31
C LEU A 16 17.88 10.72 -10.86
N HIS A 17 18.19 10.68 -9.57
CA HIS A 17 19.41 11.27 -9.02
C HIS A 17 20.69 10.63 -9.61
N LYS A 18 20.70 9.30 -9.71
CA LYS A 18 21.82 8.55 -10.31
C LYS A 18 22.05 8.91 -11.77
N ASP A 19 20.98 9.12 -12.52
CA ASP A 19 21.04 9.48 -13.93
C ASP A 19 21.19 11.02 -14.13
N ARG A 20 21.33 11.79 -13.00
CA ARG A 20 21.51 13.26 -12.98
C ARG A 20 20.38 14.03 -13.63
N GLU A 21 19.17 13.52 -13.53
CA GLU A 21 17.96 14.20 -13.98
C GLU A 21 17.60 15.34 -13.01
N ASP A 22 17.07 16.44 -13.54
CA ASP A 22 16.49 17.51 -12.73
C ASP A 22 15.07 17.12 -12.27
N PHE A 23 14.87 17.00 -10.96
CA PHE A 23 13.59 16.59 -10.40
C PHE A 23 13.38 17.10 -8.97
N VAL A 24 12.12 17.05 -8.53
CA VAL A 24 11.71 17.27 -7.15
C VAL A 24 10.73 16.18 -6.75
N VAL A 25 10.74 15.81 -5.46
CA VAL A 25 9.76 14.90 -4.84
C VAL A 25 8.92 15.73 -3.88
N LEU A 26 7.59 15.77 -4.09
CA LEU A 26 6.64 16.46 -3.21
C LEU A 26 5.94 15.42 -2.32
N ASP A 27 5.81 15.70 -1.02
CA ASP A 27 5.07 14.85 -0.09
C ASP A 27 4.20 15.69 0.85
N GLY A 28 2.94 15.28 1.03
CA GLY A 28 2.00 15.97 1.91
C GLY A 28 2.23 15.73 3.40
N ASN A 29 3.02 14.72 3.78
CA ASN A 29 3.38 14.48 5.16
C ASN A 29 4.47 15.45 5.63
N GLU A 30 4.54 15.72 6.92
CA GLU A 30 5.55 16.61 7.54
C GLU A 30 6.95 15.99 7.48
N ARG A 31 7.05 14.65 7.50
CA ARG A 31 8.32 13.91 7.47
C ARG A 31 8.23 12.73 6.51
N VAL A 32 9.34 12.44 5.84
CA VAL A 32 9.49 11.18 5.10
C VAL A 32 9.30 10.00 6.06
N GLY A 33 8.50 9.03 5.63
CA GLY A 33 8.20 7.84 6.44
C GLY A 33 6.94 7.93 7.30
N ASP A 34 6.29 9.10 7.42
CA ASP A 34 5.09 9.25 8.25
C ASP A 34 3.92 8.36 7.79
N CYS A 35 3.84 8.00 6.52
CA CYS A 35 2.90 7.00 6.03
C CYS A 35 3.05 5.62 6.74
N TRP A 36 4.20 5.33 7.34
CA TRP A 36 4.43 4.16 8.18
C TRP A 36 4.20 4.48 9.65
N ARG A 37 4.70 5.59 10.18
CA ARG A 37 4.51 6.01 11.59
C ARG A 37 3.03 6.14 11.95
N GLN A 38 2.17 6.44 10.97
CA GLN A 38 0.72 6.53 11.14
C GLN A 38 0.00 5.17 11.17
N ARG A 39 0.71 4.05 11.11
CA ARG A 39 0.12 2.69 11.23
C ARG A 39 0.04 2.27 12.70
N TYR A 40 -0.64 1.13 12.96
CA TYR A 40 -0.76 0.58 14.30
C TYR A 40 0.59 0.18 14.91
N ASP A 41 0.69 0.28 16.23
CA ASP A 41 1.96 0.19 16.96
C ASP A 41 2.66 -1.16 16.81
N SER A 42 1.89 -2.24 16.74
CA SER A 42 2.39 -3.61 16.59
C SER A 42 2.75 -4.00 15.15
N LEU A 43 2.59 -3.09 14.17
CA LEU A 43 2.87 -3.42 12.79
C LEU A 43 4.32 -3.87 12.59
N ARG A 44 4.46 -5.05 11.99
CA ARG A 44 5.73 -5.55 11.46
C ARG A 44 5.55 -5.92 10.00
N LEU A 45 6.56 -5.65 9.20
CA LEU A 45 6.58 -6.09 7.82
C LEU A 45 6.66 -7.62 7.77
N PHE A 46 6.18 -8.16 6.69
CA PHE A 46 6.28 -9.61 6.38
C PHE A 46 7.43 -9.90 5.40
N SER A 47 8.41 -8.99 5.33
CA SER A 47 9.58 -9.11 4.47
C SER A 47 10.86 -9.06 5.30
N LEU A 48 11.75 -10.03 5.11
CA LEU A 48 13.09 -10.00 5.69
C LEU A 48 13.85 -8.73 5.26
N PRO A 49 14.82 -8.23 6.05
CA PRO A 49 15.50 -6.95 5.80
C PRO A 49 16.03 -6.76 4.37
N ARG A 50 16.61 -7.82 3.78
CA ARG A 50 17.11 -7.78 2.39
C ARG A 50 16.02 -7.52 1.34
N TYR A 51 14.75 -7.82 1.65
CA TYR A 51 13.59 -7.57 0.79
C TYR A 51 12.76 -6.35 1.23
N ALA A 52 13.07 -5.80 2.40
CA ALA A 52 12.52 -4.55 2.90
C ALA A 52 13.42 -3.35 2.59
N SER A 53 14.43 -3.53 1.74
CA SER A 53 15.40 -2.50 1.38
C SER A 53 15.15 -1.95 -0.01
N LEU A 54 15.32 -0.64 -0.17
CA LEU A 54 15.34 0.07 -1.43
C LEU A 54 16.73 -0.03 -2.11
N PRO A 55 16.86 0.27 -3.41
CA PRO A 55 18.14 0.21 -4.11
C PRO A 55 19.17 1.19 -3.51
N GLY A 56 20.41 0.74 -3.37
CA GLY A 56 21.53 1.59 -2.93
C GLY A 56 21.75 1.65 -1.42
N LEU A 57 20.75 1.36 -0.59
CA LEU A 57 20.91 1.34 0.88
C LEU A 57 20.15 0.15 1.48
N ARG A 58 20.76 -0.59 2.39
CA ARG A 58 20.10 -1.67 3.13
C ARG A 58 19.57 -1.16 4.46
N ILE A 59 18.36 -1.65 4.84
CA ILE A 59 17.84 -1.45 6.18
C ILE A 59 18.68 -2.25 7.19
N GLY A 60 19.02 -1.63 8.30
CA GLY A 60 19.96 -2.17 9.30
C GLY A 60 19.36 -3.11 10.34
N THR A 61 18.12 -3.60 10.16
CA THR A 61 17.45 -4.49 11.11
C THR A 61 17.90 -5.95 10.92
N LYS A 62 17.79 -6.76 11.99
CA LYS A 62 18.07 -8.20 11.94
C LYS A 62 16.85 -8.99 11.52
N ASP A 63 15.69 -8.61 12.04
CA ASP A 63 14.38 -9.24 11.82
C ASP A 63 13.53 -8.41 10.88
N CYS A 64 12.33 -8.90 10.55
CA CYS A 64 11.34 -8.14 9.77
C CYS A 64 11.11 -6.78 10.44
N PRO A 65 11.32 -5.67 9.74
CA PRO A 65 11.24 -4.33 10.33
C PRO A 65 9.83 -4.05 10.89
N ASN A 66 9.78 -3.32 12.00
CA ASN A 66 8.54 -2.71 12.47
C ASN A 66 8.26 -1.39 11.72
N ARG A 67 7.12 -0.75 12.03
CA ARG A 67 6.69 0.49 11.35
C ARG A 67 7.68 1.63 11.52
N ASP A 68 8.23 1.79 12.73
CA ASP A 68 9.12 2.92 13.05
C ASP A 68 10.50 2.70 12.42
N GLU A 69 11.03 1.48 12.48
CA GLU A 69 12.26 1.10 11.78
C GLU A 69 12.15 1.31 10.26
N MET A 70 10.99 1.01 9.69
CA MET A 70 10.75 1.25 8.26
C MET A 70 10.63 2.75 7.95
N ALA A 71 9.96 3.52 8.78
CA ALA A 71 9.82 4.96 8.62
C ALA A 71 11.16 5.67 8.70
N ASP A 72 11.95 5.34 9.73
CA ASP A 72 13.29 5.92 9.94
C ASP A 72 14.26 5.53 8.82
N TYR A 73 14.14 4.30 8.32
CA TYR A 73 14.90 3.87 7.15
C TYR A 73 14.58 4.70 5.90
N LEU A 74 13.30 5.00 5.61
CA LEU A 74 12.92 5.83 4.47
C LEU A 74 13.42 7.27 4.61
N GLU A 75 13.38 7.83 5.82
CA GLU A 75 13.92 9.15 6.12
C GLU A 75 15.45 9.17 5.92
N GLN A 76 16.16 8.20 6.47
CA GLN A 76 17.59 8.03 6.27
C GLN A 76 17.95 7.82 4.80
N TYR A 77 17.12 7.08 4.06
CA TYR A 77 17.32 6.83 2.64
C TYR A 77 17.27 8.12 1.81
N ALA A 78 16.30 9.00 2.10
CA ALA A 78 16.19 10.28 1.41
C ALA A 78 17.40 11.17 1.67
N VAL A 79 17.88 11.22 2.92
CA VAL A 79 19.07 11.98 3.33
C VAL A 79 20.35 11.37 2.73
N HIS A 80 20.54 10.05 2.83
CA HIS A 80 21.72 9.35 2.35
C HIS A 80 21.97 9.54 0.85
N HIS A 81 20.90 9.60 0.08
CA HIS A 81 20.98 9.79 -1.37
C HIS A 81 20.73 11.24 -1.81
N GLU A 82 20.71 12.20 -0.86
CA GLU A 82 20.53 13.63 -1.13
C GLU A 82 19.34 13.92 -2.05
N LEU A 83 18.21 13.18 -1.85
CA LEU A 83 17.03 13.33 -2.71
C LEU A 83 16.34 14.67 -2.44
N PRO A 84 15.96 15.42 -3.49
CA PRO A 84 15.33 16.75 -3.36
C PRO A 84 13.84 16.62 -2.94
N VAL A 85 13.59 16.16 -1.71
CA VAL A 85 12.26 15.99 -1.14
C VAL A 85 11.78 17.30 -0.50
N ARG A 86 10.52 17.65 -0.78
CA ARG A 86 9.77 18.74 -0.14
C ARG A 86 8.60 18.14 0.60
N THR A 87 8.68 18.11 1.93
CA THR A 87 7.63 17.64 2.84
C THR A 87 6.66 18.77 3.21
N GLY A 88 5.49 18.45 3.75
CA GLY A 88 4.44 19.42 4.06
C GLY A 88 3.79 20.06 2.82
N VAL A 89 4.02 19.52 1.62
CA VAL A 89 3.53 20.04 0.35
C VAL A 89 2.47 19.09 -0.20
N GLN A 90 1.21 19.33 0.14
CA GLN A 90 0.09 18.55 -0.35
C GLN A 90 -0.28 18.97 -1.77
N VAL A 91 -0.24 18.04 -2.72
CA VAL A 91 -0.78 18.26 -4.07
C VAL A 91 -2.31 18.22 -3.99
N THR A 92 -2.95 19.28 -4.47
CA THR A 92 -4.41 19.45 -4.45
C THR A 92 -5.05 19.23 -5.80
N ARG A 93 -4.32 19.48 -6.90
CA ARG A 93 -4.76 19.22 -8.26
C ARG A 93 -3.59 18.97 -9.20
N LEU A 94 -3.75 18.01 -10.11
CA LEU A 94 -2.86 17.76 -11.24
C LEU A 94 -3.66 17.93 -12.53
N SER A 95 -3.31 18.92 -13.32
CA SER A 95 -3.89 19.18 -14.63
C SER A 95 -2.80 19.34 -15.69
N ARG A 96 -3.18 19.57 -16.94
CA ARG A 96 -2.26 19.77 -18.04
C ARG A 96 -2.78 20.80 -19.02
N ASP A 97 -1.89 21.64 -19.50
CA ASP A 97 -2.10 22.61 -20.58
C ASP A 97 -0.99 22.49 -21.66
N ASP A 98 -0.91 23.47 -22.54
CA ASP A 98 0.07 23.52 -23.65
C ASP A 98 1.52 23.64 -23.15
N GLU A 99 1.75 24.18 -21.95
CA GLU A 99 3.08 24.33 -21.33
C GLU A 99 3.53 23.07 -20.57
N GLY A 100 2.64 22.13 -20.30
CA GLY A 100 2.95 20.88 -19.61
C GLY A 100 1.99 20.58 -18.46
N PHE A 101 2.48 19.90 -17.43
CA PHE A 101 1.69 19.63 -16.23
C PHE A 101 1.71 20.84 -15.29
N LEU A 102 0.52 21.25 -14.85
CA LEU A 102 0.31 22.16 -13.75
C LEU A 102 -0.02 21.32 -12.49
N VAL A 103 0.76 21.52 -11.44
CA VAL A 103 0.62 20.84 -10.14
C VAL A 103 0.33 21.89 -9.09
N GLU A 104 -0.94 22.00 -8.72
CA GLU A 104 -1.40 22.93 -7.68
C GLU A 104 -1.16 22.29 -6.30
N THR A 105 -0.60 23.06 -5.38
CA THR A 105 -0.26 22.56 -4.04
C THR A 105 -0.60 23.56 -2.94
N THR A 106 -0.59 23.09 -1.69
CA THR A 106 -0.75 23.96 -0.50
C THR A 106 0.37 24.98 -0.32
N ALA A 107 1.50 24.82 -1.03
CA ALA A 107 2.69 25.69 -0.94
C ALA A 107 2.99 26.43 -2.25
N GLY A 108 1.99 26.60 -3.11
CA GLY A 108 2.11 27.23 -4.43
C GLY A 108 2.17 26.22 -5.58
N ASP A 109 2.11 26.73 -6.79
CA ASP A 109 1.97 25.92 -8.00
C ASP A 109 3.32 25.59 -8.62
N TRP A 110 3.37 24.44 -9.27
CA TRP A 110 4.56 23.93 -9.95
C TRP A 110 4.26 23.57 -11.39
N ARG A 111 5.28 23.69 -12.25
CA ARG A 111 5.23 23.19 -13.62
C ARG A 111 6.19 22.04 -13.84
N ALA A 112 5.76 21.03 -14.58
CA ALA A 112 6.56 19.86 -14.87
C ALA A 112 6.34 19.34 -16.29
N GLY A 113 7.41 18.95 -16.98
CA GLY A 113 7.31 18.26 -18.28
C GLY A 113 6.92 16.79 -18.16
N ASN A 114 7.23 16.19 -17.01
CA ASN A 114 6.86 14.80 -16.68
C ASN A 114 6.44 14.72 -15.20
N VAL A 115 5.43 13.90 -14.89
CA VAL A 115 4.94 13.66 -13.53
C VAL A 115 4.88 12.17 -13.26
N VAL A 116 5.43 11.75 -12.12
CA VAL A 116 5.29 10.40 -11.57
C VAL A 116 4.42 10.45 -10.33
N VAL A 117 3.25 9.83 -10.40
CA VAL A 117 2.32 9.67 -9.28
C VAL A 117 2.76 8.45 -8.47
N ALA A 118 3.28 8.70 -7.26
CA ALA A 118 3.73 7.69 -6.30
C ALA A 118 3.04 7.88 -4.93
N ALA A 119 1.79 8.37 -4.94
CA ALA A 119 1.02 8.81 -3.77
C ALA A 119 0.46 7.68 -2.89
N GLY A 120 0.78 6.42 -3.23
CA GLY A 120 0.37 5.24 -2.46
C GLY A 120 -1.01 4.71 -2.85
N MET A 121 -1.30 3.47 -2.38
CA MET A 121 -2.53 2.74 -2.70
C MET A 121 -3.51 2.63 -1.53
N HIS A 122 -3.10 3.06 -0.34
CA HIS A 122 -3.85 2.87 0.90
C HIS A 122 -4.07 4.22 1.58
N THR A 123 -4.92 5.07 0.99
CA THR A 123 -5.12 6.46 1.42
C THR A 123 -6.55 6.73 1.92
N VAL A 124 -7.55 6.06 1.36
CA VAL A 124 -8.96 6.22 1.75
C VAL A 124 -9.47 4.92 2.37
N PRO A 125 -9.93 4.93 3.63
CA PRO A 125 -10.49 3.75 4.28
C PRO A 125 -11.76 3.28 3.58
N ARG A 126 -11.91 1.97 3.37
CA ARG A 126 -13.12 1.38 2.80
C ARG A 126 -14.06 0.94 3.92
N TRP A 127 -15.14 1.65 4.09
CA TRP A 127 -16.20 1.32 5.03
C TRP A 127 -17.28 0.46 4.36
N PRO A 128 -17.81 -0.58 5.03
CA PRO A 128 -19.01 -1.25 4.55
C PRO A 128 -20.19 -0.29 4.53
N SER A 129 -21.09 -0.44 3.56
CA SER A 129 -22.26 0.45 3.37
C SER A 129 -23.27 0.43 4.52
N PHE A 130 -23.16 -0.55 5.41
CA PHE A 130 -24.01 -0.68 6.59
C PHE A 130 -23.32 -0.26 7.89
N ALA A 131 -22.10 0.25 7.84
CA ALA A 131 -21.35 0.62 9.04
C ALA A 131 -22.04 1.72 9.86
N ASP A 132 -22.70 2.66 9.22
CA ASP A 132 -23.49 3.74 9.82
C ASP A 132 -24.80 3.28 10.45
N GLN A 133 -25.23 2.04 10.19
CA GLN A 133 -26.44 1.43 10.77
C GLN A 133 -26.17 0.73 12.11
N LEU A 134 -24.92 0.65 12.54
CA LEU A 134 -24.59 0.11 13.86
C LEU A 134 -25.05 1.07 14.97
N ASP A 135 -25.44 0.50 16.11
CA ASP A 135 -25.80 1.25 17.30
C ASP A 135 -24.67 2.23 17.68
N PRO A 136 -24.96 3.52 17.91
CA PRO A 136 -23.93 4.53 18.23
C PRO A 136 -23.10 4.23 19.49
N THR A 137 -23.57 3.34 20.36
CA THR A 137 -22.80 2.88 21.53
C THR A 137 -21.69 1.90 21.16
N ILE A 138 -21.71 1.32 19.97
CA ILE A 138 -20.64 0.49 19.46
C ILE A 138 -19.56 1.38 18.85
N LYS A 139 -18.37 1.37 19.46
CA LYS A 139 -17.24 2.12 18.93
C LYS A 139 -16.78 1.54 17.61
N GLN A 140 -16.57 2.38 16.61
CA GLN A 140 -16.08 1.97 15.30
C GLN A 140 -14.73 2.62 15.01
N LEU A 141 -13.79 1.84 14.49
CA LEU A 141 -12.47 2.27 14.03
C LEU A 141 -12.17 1.60 12.69
N HIS A 142 -11.58 2.31 11.76
CA HIS A 142 -10.94 1.65 10.62
C HIS A 142 -9.51 1.21 11.00
N SER A 143 -8.99 0.13 10.38
CA SER A 143 -7.61 -0.34 10.62
C SER A 143 -6.53 0.71 10.30
N MET A 144 -6.85 1.75 9.53
CA MET A 144 -5.99 2.90 9.29
C MET A 144 -5.98 3.90 10.45
N GLU A 145 -7.01 3.92 11.29
CA GLU A 145 -7.18 4.80 12.46
C GLU A 145 -6.76 4.09 13.75
N TYR A 146 -6.81 2.76 13.74
CA TYR A 146 -6.36 1.94 14.87
C TYR A 146 -4.85 2.11 15.09
N ARG A 147 -4.46 2.30 16.36
CA ARG A 147 -3.07 2.42 16.80
C ARG A 147 -2.69 1.28 17.74
N ASN A 148 -3.49 1.08 18.78
CA ASN A 148 -3.23 0.06 19.81
C ASN A 148 -4.51 -0.24 20.62
N PRO A 149 -4.51 -1.25 21.50
CA PRO A 149 -5.69 -1.67 22.27
C PRO A 149 -6.29 -0.60 23.21
N SER A 150 -5.56 0.45 23.58
CA SER A 150 -6.10 1.51 24.42
C SER A 150 -7.25 2.30 23.77
N GLN A 151 -7.41 2.17 22.46
CA GLN A 151 -8.52 2.75 21.73
C GLN A 151 -9.79 1.89 21.78
N LEU A 152 -9.71 0.64 22.23
CA LEU A 152 -10.87 -0.28 22.29
C LEU A 152 -11.71 0.01 23.52
N ALA A 153 -13.03 -0.16 23.40
CA ALA A 153 -13.93 -0.09 24.53
C ALA A 153 -13.96 -1.43 25.27
N ASP A 154 -14.16 -1.40 26.58
CA ASP A 154 -14.29 -2.61 27.40
C ASP A 154 -15.40 -3.53 26.86
N GLY A 155 -15.08 -4.82 26.71
CA GLY A 155 -16.00 -5.84 26.22
C GLY A 155 -15.50 -6.54 24.96
N THR A 156 -16.41 -7.12 24.20
CA THR A 156 -16.08 -7.89 22.99
C THR A 156 -15.67 -6.98 21.83
N VAL A 157 -14.55 -7.30 21.22
CA VAL A 157 -14.02 -6.64 20.00
C VAL A 157 -14.29 -7.52 18.80
N LEU A 158 -14.91 -6.96 17.78
CA LEU A 158 -15.12 -7.57 16.48
C LEU A 158 -14.15 -6.95 15.46
N VAL A 159 -13.24 -7.75 14.93
CA VAL A 159 -12.37 -7.35 13.81
C VAL A 159 -12.97 -7.91 12.52
N VAL A 160 -13.32 -7.01 11.59
CA VAL A 160 -13.94 -7.39 10.29
C VAL A 160 -12.90 -7.31 9.19
N GLY A 161 -12.55 -8.45 8.63
CA GLY A 161 -11.53 -8.62 7.58
C GLY A 161 -10.35 -9.46 8.08
N ALA A 162 -10.22 -10.68 7.56
CA ALA A 162 -9.24 -11.69 8.01
C ALA A 162 -7.94 -11.70 7.16
N ALA A 163 -7.57 -10.54 6.55
CA ALA A 163 -6.28 -10.35 5.88
C ALA A 163 -5.19 -9.93 6.89
N ASN A 164 -3.98 -9.58 6.40
CA ASN A 164 -2.81 -9.31 7.25
C ASN A 164 -3.10 -8.29 8.37
N SER A 165 -3.67 -7.12 8.06
CA SER A 165 -3.97 -6.11 9.10
C SER A 165 -4.99 -6.61 10.12
N GLY A 166 -6.05 -7.29 9.67
CA GLY A 166 -7.08 -7.80 10.58
C GLY A 166 -6.55 -8.88 11.53
N THR A 167 -5.70 -9.77 11.03
CA THR A 167 -5.08 -10.81 11.87
C THR A 167 -4.07 -10.23 12.86
N ASP A 168 -3.29 -9.21 12.47
CA ASP A 168 -2.38 -8.51 13.37
C ASP A 168 -3.15 -7.82 14.51
N ILE A 169 -4.19 -7.04 14.16
CA ILE A 169 -5.03 -6.32 15.11
C ILE A 169 -5.78 -7.30 16.04
N ALA A 170 -6.30 -8.41 15.50
CA ALA A 170 -6.97 -9.41 16.33
C ALA A 170 -6.01 -10.07 17.34
N LEU A 171 -4.77 -10.40 16.92
CA LEU A 171 -3.73 -10.95 17.80
C LEU A 171 -3.26 -9.94 18.87
N GLU A 172 -3.42 -8.66 18.61
CA GLU A 172 -3.14 -7.63 19.62
C GLU A 172 -4.32 -7.46 20.57
N ALA A 173 -5.54 -7.35 20.05
CA ALA A 173 -6.76 -7.13 20.81
C ALA A 173 -7.08 -8.28 21.77
N VAL A 174 -6.83 -9.53 21.37
CA VAL A 174 -7.14 -10.72 22.18
C VAL A 174 -6.36 -10.78 23.51
N LYS A 175 -5.25 -10.05 23.61
CA LYS A 175 -4.45 -9.98 24.85
C LYS A 175 -5.21 -9.30 26.00
N THR A 176 -6.20 -8.49 25.68
CA THR A 176 -6.94 -7.69 26.67
C THR A 176 -8.46 -7.76 26.53
N HIS A 177 -8.96 -8.25 25.38
CA HIS A 177 -10.39 -8.31 25.07
C HIS A 177 -10.79 -9.65 24.49
N ARG A 178 -12.01 -10.12 24.76
CA ARG A 178 -12.60 -11.17 23.94
C ARG A 178 -12.65 -10.69 22.49
N THR A 179 -12.08 -11.45 21.54
CA THR A 179 -11.92 -11.00 20.18
C THR A 179 -12.52 -11.98 19.18
N LEU A 180 -13.41 -11.46 18.36
CA LEU A 180 -14.01 -12.12 17.21
C LEU A 180 -13.31 -11.65 15.93
N LEU A 181 -12.93 -12.56 15.06
CA LEU A 181 -12.37 -12.25 13.74
C LEU A 181 -13.33 -12.74 12.65
N ALA A 182 -13.96 -11.78 11.98
CA ALA A 182 -14.93 -12.03 10.92
C ALA A 182 -14.30 -11.95 9.53
N GLY A 183 -14.63 -12.90 8.67
CA GLY A 183 -14.30 -12.83 7.25
C GLY A 183 -13.67 -14.09 6.69
N ARG A 184 -13.53 -14.10 5.36
CA ARG A 184 -12.93 -15.22 4.65
C ARG A 184 -11.41 -15.19 4.82
N HIS A 185 -10.83 -16.33 5.16
CA HIS A 185 -9.39 -16.52 5.18
C HIS A 185 -8.81 -16.45 3.75
N PRO A 186 -7.82 -15.57 3.48
CA PRO A 186 -7.29 -15.38 2.12
C PRO A 186 -6.31 -16.48 1.66
N GLY A 187 -6.11 -17.53 2.45
CA GLY A 187 -5.01 -18.49 2.32
C GLY A 187 -3.80 -18.07 3.14
N GLN A 188 -2.83 -18.96 3.26
CA GLN A 188 -1.57 -18.67 3.96
C GLN A 188 -0.37 -19.24 3.20
N VAL A 189 0.78 -18.60 3.34
CA VAL A 189 2.05 -19.13 2.80
C VAL A 189 2.42 -20.38 3.63
N PRO A 190 2.77 -21.50 2.99
CA PRO A 190 2.95 -22.77 3.71
C PRO A 190 4.19 -22.79 4.62
N VAL A 191 5.08 -21.83 4.48
CA VAL A 191 6.35 -21.75 5.23
C VAL A 191 6.30 -20.56 6.18
N ASP A 192 6.72 -20.79 7.43
CA ASP A 192 6.91 -19.71 8.40
C ASP A 192 8.14 -18.90 8.02
N ILE A 193 7.94 -17.59 7.78
CA ILE A 193 8.99 -16.68 7.31
C ILE A 193 10.13 -16.51 8.32
N ASP A 194 9.82 -16.66 9.62
CA ASP A 194 10.79 -16.52 10.71
C ASP A 194 11.55 -17.83 11.00
N SER A 195 11.14 -18.95 10.38
CA SER A 195 11.83 -20.24 10.52
C SER A 195 13.08 -20.35 9.64
N ALA A 196 14.00 -21.28 9.98
CA ALA A 196 15.16 -21.58 9.14
C ALA A 196 14.76 -22.03 7.73
N ALA A 197 13.69 -22.83 7.62
CA ALA A 197 13.11 -23.22 6.32
C ALA A 197 12.56 -21.98 5.57
N GLY A 198 11.90 -21.05 6.28
CA GLY A 198 11.45 -19.80 5.71
C GLY A 198 12.58 -18.97 5.13
N HIS A 199 13.65 -18.82 5.86
CA HIS A 199 14.86 -18.11 5.38
C HIS A 199 15.45 -18.75 4.11
N PHE A 200 15.37 -20.07 3.98
CA PHE A 200 15.86 -20.81 2.80
C PHE A 200 14.93 -20.65 1.59
N PHE A 201 13.60 -20.74 1.77
CA PHE A 201 12.62 -20.68 0.68
C PHE A 201 12.21 -19.25 0.29
N THR A 202 12.32 -18.27 1.17
CA THR A 202 11.95 -16.87 0.89
C THR A 202 12.59 -16.31 -0.40
N PRO A 203 13.87 -16.55 -0.73
CA PRO A 203 14.46 -16.09 -2.00
C PRO A 203 13.71 -16.57 -3.22
N ILE A 204 13.29 -17.84 -3.21
CA ILE A 204 12.56 -18.46 -4.33
C ILE A 204 11.17 -17.83 -4.46
N VAL A 205 10.45 -17.68 -3.35
CA VAL A 205 9.12 -17.04 -3.33
C VAL A 205 9.21 -15.58 -3.81
N MET A 206 10.20 -14.84 -3.33
CA MET A 206 10.41 -13.44 -3.73
C MET A 206 10.79 -13.31 -5.20
N PHE A 207 11.61 -14.23 -5.71
CA PHE A 207 11.94 -14.29 -7.14
C PHE A 207 10.68 -14.57 -7.98
N LEU A 208 9.86 -15.53 -7.57
CA LEU A 208 8.60 -15.85 -8.24
C LEU A 208 7.65 -14.63 -8.25
N PHE A 209 7.47 -13.97 -7.13
CA PHE A 209 6.59 -12.80 -7.01
C PHE A 209 7.07 -11.60 -7.84
N LYS A 210 8.39 -11.43 -7.95
CA LYS A 210 8.98 -10.30 -8.66
C LYS A 210 9.10 -10.54 -10.17
N TYR A 211 9.43 -11.77 -10.62
CA TYR A 211 9.85 -12.01 -11.99
C TYR A 211 8.96 -13.00 -12.76
N VAL A 212 8.27 -13.90 -12.08
CA VAL A 212 7.47 -14.95 -12.72
C VAL A 212 5.97 -14.63 -12.68
N LEU A 213 5.45 -14.21 -11.53
CA LEU A 213 4.03 -13.87 -11.37
C LEU A 213 3.75 -12.45 -11.85
N THR A 214 3.89 -12.25 -13.16
CA THR A 214 3.73 -10.96 -13.84
C THR A 214 2.50 -10.96 -14.74
N ARG A 215 2.03 -9.79 -15.14
CA ARG A 215 0.95 -9.63 -16.14
C ARG A 215 1.31 -10.26 -17.49
N GLY A 216 2.60 -10.35 -17.81
CA GLY A 216 3.10 -10.97 -19.05
C GLY A 216 3.00 -12.50 -19.08
N THR A 217 2.82 -13.18 -17.95
CA THR A 217 2.77 -14.64 -17.88
C THR A 217 1.34 -15.14 -17.59
N PRO A 218 0.93 -16.32 -18.14
CA PRO A 218 -0.38 -16.90 -17.84
C PRO A 218 -0.56 -17.19 -16.34
N MET A 219 0.48 -17.69 -15.69
CA MET A 219 0.49 -17.98 -14.25
C MET A 219 0.34 -16.70 -13.42
N GLY A 220 1.03 -15.62 -13.79
CA GLY A 220 0.93 -14.32 -13.13
C GLY A 220 -0.46 -13.70 -13.29
N ARG A 221 -1.05 -13.75 -14.49
CA ARG A 221 -2.43 -13.26 -14.69
C ARG A 221 -3.44 -13.98 -13.80
N LYS A 222 -3.33 -15.32 -13.69
CA LYS A 222 -4.18 -16.13 -12.79
C LYS A 222 -3.95 -15.78 -11.32
N ALA A 223 -2.70 -15.64 -10.90
CA ALA A 223 -2.34 -15.29 -9.53
C ALA A 223 -2.82 -13.87 -9.15
N ILE A 224 -2.67 -12.89 -10.05
CA ILE A 224 -3.17 -11.53 -9.86
C ILE A 224 -4.70 -11.52 -9.75
N ALA A 225 -5.42 -12.23 -10.65
CA ALA A 225 -6.88 -12.31 -10.60
C ALA A 225 -7.37 -12.95 -9.29
N ASN A 226 -6.65 -13.95 -8.78
CA ASN A 226 -6.94 -14.55 -7.48
C ASN A 226 -6.68 -13.56 -6.32
N ALA A 227 -5.56 -12.86 -6.35
CA ALA A 227 -5.21 -11.88 -5.32
C ALA A 227 -6.19 -10.69 -5.27
N VAL A 228 -6.66 -10.22 -6.43
CA VAL A 228 -7.71 -9.18 -6.52
C VAL A 228 -9.02 -9.65 -5.90
N ARG A 229 -9.39 -10.93 -6.07
CA ARG A 229 -10.66 -11.49 -5.56
C ARG A 229 -10.61 -11.84 -4.07
N ASN A 230 -9.52 -12.41 -3.59
CA ASN A 230 -9.41 -13.05 -2.29
C ASN A 230 -8.45 -12.35 -1.33
N GLY A 231 -7.70 -11.35 -1.78
CA GLY A 231 -6.57 -10.76 -1.07
C GLY A 231 -5.27 -11.56 -1.23
N LEU A 232 -4.19 -11.02 -0.73
CA LEU A 232 -2.91 -11.72 -0.65
C LEU A 232 -2.92 -12.70 0.51
N PRO A 233 -2.32 -13.91 0.35
CA PRO A 233 -2.25 -14.89 1.43
C PRO A 233 -1.51 -14.33 2.65
N LEU A 234 -1.88 -14.80 3.83
CA LEU A 234 -1.18 -14.47 5.08
C LEU A 234 0.25 -14.98 5.01
N THR A 235 1.19 -14.14 5.37
CA THR A 235 2.63 -14.46 5.31
C THR A 235 3.22 -14.75 6.68
N ARG A 236 2.84 -13.98 7.70
CA ARG A 236 3.35 -14.11 9.06
C ARG A 236 2.36 -14.78 10.00
N ASN A 237 1.14 -14.30 10.04
CA ASN A 237 0.11 -14.85 10.91
C ASN A 237 -0.55 -16.06 10.23
N LYS A 238 -0.66 -17.15 10.96
CA LYS A 238 -1.29 -18.38 10.49
C LYS A 238 -2.53 -18.69 11.29
N LEU A 239 -3.42 -19.54 10.77
CA LEU A 239 -4.63 -19.95 11.47
C LEU A 239 -4.32 -20.54 12.85
N GLU A 240 -3.30 -21.37 12.93
CA GLU A 240 -2.84 -21.97 14.18
C GLU A 240 -2.43 -20.96 15.25
N HIS A 241 -1.86 -19.80 14.85
CA HIS A 241 -1.53 -18.72 15.77
C HIS A 241 -2.79 -18.02 16.30
N LEU A 242 -3.80 -17.84 15.45
CA LEU A 242 -5.08 -17.24 15.83
C LEU A 242 -5.84 -18.15 16.80
N ASP A 243 -5.90 -19.45 16.49
CA ASP A 243 -6.58 -20.45 17.32
C ASP A 243 -5.87 -20.62 18.68
N ALA A 244 -4.54 -20.68 18.69
CA ALA A 244 -3.74 -20.75 19.91
C ALA A 244 -3.86 -19.51 20.81
N ALA A 245 -4.10 -18.33 20.20
CA ALA A 245 -4.34 -17.09 20.94
C ALA A 245 -5.77 -16.98 21.50
N GLY A 246 -6.68 -17.90 21.14
CA GLY A 246 -8.08 -17.89 21.59
C GLY A 246 -8.97 -16.92 20.80
N ILE A 247 -8.61 -16.56 19.58
CA ILE A 247 -9.45 -15.74 18.71
C ILE A 247 -10.59 -16.59 18.14
N GLU A 248 -11.82 -16.17 18.37
CA GLU A 248 -13.00 -16.81 17.80
C GLU A 248 -13.17 -16.36 16.34
N ARG A 249 -13.03 -17.29 15.39
CA ARG A 249 -13.22 -17.01 13.97
C ARG A 249 -14.69 -17.26 13.59
N ILE A 250 -15.31 -16.25 12.99
CA ILE A 250 -16.71 -16.27 12.58
C ILE A 250 -16.88 -16.00 11.09
N GLY A 251 -18.10 -16.23 10.59
CA GLY A 251 -18.51 -15.91 9.22
C GLY A 251 -18.35 -14.42 8.87
N ARG A 252 -18.60 -14.06 7.62
CA ARG A 252 -18.58 -12.65 7.19
C ARG A 252 -19.70 -11.89 7.89
N ILE A 253 -19.47 -10.61 8.18
CA ILE A 253 -20.53 -9.69 8.55
C ILE A 253 -21.16 -9.17 7.26
N GLU A 254 -22.47 -9.31 7.14
CA GLU A 254 -23.19 -8.92 5.91
C GLU A 254 -24.21 -7.79 6.13
N GLY A 255 -24.40 -7.35 7.37
CA GLY A 255 -25.31 -6.27 7.68
C GLY A 255 -25.46 -6.06 9.18
N THR A 256 -26.57 -5.39 9.53
CA THR A 256 -26.99 -5.10 10.90
C THR A 256 -28.44 -5.52 11.13
N ARG A 257 -28.76 -5.85 12.37
CA ARG A 257 -30.15 -6.04 12.85
C ARG A 257 -30.27 -5.34 14.19
N ASP A 258 -31.20 -4.40 14.31
CA ASP A 258 -31.42 -3.59 15.51
C ASP A 258 -30.12 -2.94 16.02
N GLY A 259 -29.30 -2.45 15.09
CA GLY A 259 -28.00 -1.82 15.39
C GLY A 259 -26.88 -2.80 15.78
N ARG A 260 -27.10 -4.11 15.71
CA ARG A 260 -26.07 -5.12 16.01
C ARG A 260 -25.52 -5.75 14.74
N PRO A 261 -24.20 -6.11 14.71
CA PRO A 261 -23.61 -6.80 13.56
C PRO A 261 -24.27 -8.17 13.36
N VAL A 262 -24.49 -8.55 12.10
CA VAL A 262 -25.09 -9.84 11.72
C VAL A 262 -24.15 -10.60 10.78
N THR A 263 -23.90 -11.88 11.10
CA THR A 263 -23.11 -12.78 10.25
C THR A 263 -23.89 -13.21 9.01
N ALA A 264 -23.19 -13.75 8.02
CA ALA A 264 -23.80 -14.35 6.81
C ALA A 264 -24.77 -15.50 7.15
N ASP A 265 -24.56 -16.18 8.28
CA ASP A 265 -25.41 -17.28 8.77
C ASP A 265 -26.63 -16.77 9.55
N GLY A 266 -26.75 -15.46 9.74
CA GLY A 266 -27.88 -14.81 10.41
C GLY A 266 -27.73 -14.61 11.91
N ASP A 267 -26.59 -14.94 12.49
CA ASP A 267 -26.30 -14.76 13.92
C ASP A 267 -26.11 -13.28 14.24
N VAL A 268 -26.81 -12.79 15.26
CA VAL A 268 -26.70 -11.43 15.80
C VAL A 268 -25.64 -11.40 16.89
N LEU A 269 -24.74 -10.44 16.83
CA LEU A 269 -23.65 -10.27 17.80
C LEU A 269 -24.00 -9.18 18.83
N ASP A 270 -24.69 -9.53 19.88
CA ASP A 270 -25.26 -8.58 20.86
C ASP A 270 -24.25 -7.98 21.83
N ASP A 271 -23.14 -8.69 22.09
CA ASP A 271 -22.13 -8.32 23.08
C ASP A 271 -20.95 -7.51 22.55
N VAL A 272 -20.94 -7.19 21.24
CA VAL A 272 -19.90 -6.38 20.61
C VAL A 272 -19.93 -4.94 21.14
N ARG A 273 -18.75 -4.44 21.55
CA ARG A 273 -18.55 -3.05 22.01
C ARG A 273 -17.65 -2.23 21.11
N THR A 274 -16.76 -2.89 20.39
CA THR A 274 -15.91 -2.22 19.38
C THR A 274 -15.89 -3.04 18.10
N VAL A 275 -16.01 -2.36 16.96
CA VAL A 275 -15.77 -2.93 15.63
C VAL A 275 -14.53 -2.28 15.04
N VAL A 276 -13.55 -3.10 14.62
CA VAL A 276 -12.40 -2.64 13.85
C VAL A 276 -12.53 -3.11 12.40
N TRP A 277 -12.76 -2.18 11.52
CA TRP A 277 -12.93 -2.44 10.10
C TRP A 277 -11.57 -2.61 9.40
N SER A 278 -11.15 -3.84 9.16
CA SER A 278 -9.97 -4.20 8.37
C SER A 278 -10.36 -4.56 6.94
N THR A 279 -11.24 -3.75 6.37
CA THR A 279 -11.93 -3.97 5.10
C THR A 279 -11.17 -3.45 3.87
N GLY A 280 -9.91 -3.05 4.11
CA GLY A 280 -9.02 -2.50 3.09
C GLY A 280 -9.24 -1.02 2.84
N SER A 281 -8.56 -0.50 1.82
CA SER A 281 -8.54 0.92 1.48
C SER A 281 -8.37 1.09 -0.01
N ASP A 282 -8.70 2.28 -0.51
CA ASP A 282 -8.55 2.66 -1.90
C ASP A 282 -7.54 3.81 -2.04
N PRO A 283 -6.92 4.00 -3.20
CA PRO A 283 -6.14 5.20 -3.48
C PRO A 283 -7.06 6.42 -3.64
N ASP A 284 -6.61 7.58 -3.22
CA ASP A 284 -7.26 8.84 -3.58
C ASP A 284 -6.62 9.43 -4.84
N HIS A 285 -7.35 9.38 -5.94
CA HIS A 285 -6.94 9.96 -7.22
C HIS A 285 -7.80 11.15 -7.65
N ARG A 286 -8.73 11.64 -6.80
CA ARG A 286 -9.68 12.72 -7.14
C ARG A 286 -9.00 14.04 -7.46
N TRP A 287 -7.77 14.24 -7.00
CA TRP A 287 -6.95 15.40 -7.31
C TRP A 287 -6.30 15.36 -8.69
N ILE A 288 -6.39 14.25 -9.42
CA ILE A 288 -5.87 14.11 -10.79
C ILE A 288 -7.00 14.48 -11.76
N ASP A 289 -6.98 15.71 -12.25
CA ASP A 289 -7.92 16.25 -13.23
C ASP A 289 -7.41 15.99 -14.66
N LEU A 290 -7.33 14.71 -15.02
CA LEU A 290 -6.89 14.22 -16.32
C LEU A 290 -7.72 13.01 -16.74
N PRO A 291 -8.02 12.81 -18.03
CA PRO A 291 -8.86 11.71 -18.52
C PRO A 291 -8.06 10.38 -18.59
N VAL A 292 -7.55 9.92 -17.45
CA VAL A 292 -6.61 8.78 -17.37
C VAL A 292 -7.15 7.58 -16.59
N PHE A 293 -8.41 7.61 -16.17
CA PHE A 293 -9.02 6.53 -15.40
C PHE A 293 -10.02 5.74 -16.22
N ASP A 294 -10.12 4.45 -15.93
CA ASP A 294 -11.20 3.59 -16.44
C ASP A 294 -12.50 3.78 -15.62
N ASP A 295 -13.58 3.10 -16.03
CA ASP A 295 -14.90 3.15 -15.37
C ASP A 295 -14.88 2.66 -13.91
N ASN A 296 -13.83 1.98 -13.49
CA ASN A 296 -13.60 1.54 -12.11
C ASN A 296 -12.67 2.47 -11.31
N GLY A 297 -12.32 3.65 -11.85
CA GLY A 297 -11.41 4.60 -11.23
C GLY A 297 -9.94 4.14 -11.20
N ARG A 298 -9.56 3.17 -12.03
CA ARG A 298 -8.18 2.69 -12.10
C ARG A 298 -7.41 3.42 -13.20
N PRO A 299 -6.14 3.81 -12.95
CA PRO A 299 -5.33 4.45 -13.98
C PRO A 299 -5.15 3.54 -15.20
N ARG A 300 -5.46 4.07 -16.39
CA ARG A 300 -5.14 3.42 -17.66
C ARG A 300 -3.66 3.56 -17.93
N GLN A 301 -2.94 2.47 -17.74
CA GLN A 301 -1.47 2.44 -17.80
C GLN A 301 -0.93 1.08 -18.26
N GLU A 302 0.25 1.10 -18.85
CA GLU A 302 1.04 -0.10 -19.13
C GLU A 302 2.38 0.00 -18.39
N ARG A 303 2.62 -0.88 -17.41
CA ARG A 303 3.81 -0.89 -16.55
C ARG A 303 4.11 0.46 -15.88
N GLY A 304 3.07 1.23 -15.55
CA GLY A 304 3.17 2.54 -14.94
C GLY A 304 3.25 3.71 -15.93
N VAL A 305 3.35 3.48 -17.23
CA VAL A 305 3.27 4.53 -18.24
C VAL A 305 1.79 4.78 -18.57
N SER A 306 1.31 6.01 -18.44
CA SER A 306 -0.05 6.37 -18.87
C SER A 306 -0.22 6.11 -20.36
N THR A 307 -1.35 5.48 -20.74
CA THR A 307 -1.69 5.24 -22.16
C THR A 307 -2.30 6.46 -22.84
N ASP A 308 -2.89 7.39 -22.07
CA ASP A 308 -3.66 8.50 -22.59
C ASP A 308 -2.91 9.83 -22.53
N VAL A 309 -2.11 10.03 -21.49
CA VAL A 309 -1.44 11.32 -21.25
C VAL A 309 0.08 11.12 -21.25
N PRO A 310 0.75 11.47 -22.37
CA PRO A 310 2.19 11.33 -22.50
C PRO A 310 2.95 12.20 -21.48
N GLY A 311 3.84 11.59 -20.70
CA GLY A 311 4.63 12.24 -19.64
C GLY A 311 4.04 12.06 -18.25
N LEU A 312 2.87 11.42 -18.15
CA LEU A 312 2.31 10.97 -16.87
C LEU A 312 2.67 9.50 -16.62
N TYR A 313 3.07 9.24 -15.39
CA TYR A 313 3.49 7.91 -14.93
C TYR A 313 2.88 7.60 -13.58
N PHE A 314 2.69 6.31 -13.29
CA PHE A 314 2.23 5.80 -12.01
C PHE A 314 3.25 4.81 -11.47
N LEU A 315 3.53 4.85 -10.16
CA LEU A 315 4.45 3.93 -9.52
C LEU A 315 3.95 3.49 -8.15
N GLY A 316 4.09 2.20 -7.88
CA GLY A 316 3.64 1.61 -6.62
C GLY A 316 2.17 1.20 -6.62
N LEU A 317 1.53 1.08 -7.79
CA LEU A 317 0.19 0.53 -7.92
C LEU A 317 0.18 -0.97 -7.63
N ASP A 318 -0.89 -1.44 -7.01
CA ASP A 318 -1.12 -2.87 -6.83
C ASP A 318 -1.14 -3.58 -8.18
N PHE A 319 -0.34 -4.63 -8.26
CA PHE A 319 -0.22 -5.45 -9.48
C PHE A 319 0.12 -4.65 -10.74
N GLN A 320 0.81 -3.53 -10.63
CA GLN A 320 1.20 -2.67 -11.77
C GLN A 320 1.82 -3.49 -12.91
N TYR A 321 2.74 -4.38 -12.60
CA TYR A 321 3.32 -5.35 -13.53
C TYR A 321 3.37 -6.77 -12.94
N ALA A 322 3.66 -6.94 -11.66
CA ALA A 322 3.76 -8.21 -10.96
C ALA A 322 3.03 -8.14 -9.60
N ILE A 323 2.88 -9.27 -8.95
CA ILE A 323 2.32 -9.35 -7.59
C ILE A 323 3.09 -8.45 -6.62
N ALA A 324 4.41 -8.39 -6.76
CA ALA A 324 5.26 -7.60 -5.88
C ALA A 324 5.33 -6.10 -6.20
N SER A 325 4.67 -5.58 -7.24
CA SER A 325 4.86 -4.19 -7.74
C SER A 325 4.67 -3.11 -6.66
N ALA A 326 3.68 -3.24 -5.78
CA ALA A 326 3.45 -2.28 -4.70
C ALA A 326 4.33 -2.52 -3.46
N SER A 327 5.04 -3.65 -3.39
CA SER A 327 5.93 -3.96 -2.27
C SER A 327 7.27 -3.25 -2.39
N ILE A 328 7.95 -3.05 -1.27
CA ILE A 328 9.26 -2.37 -1.20
C ILE A 328 10.27 -3.01 -2.16
N GLN A 329 10.33 -4.33 -2.22
CA GLN A 329 11.23 -5.05 -3.12
C GLN A 329 10.82 -5.01 -4.60
N GLY A 330 9.52 -4.88 -4.88
CA GLY A 330 8.99 -4.92 -6.24
C GLY A 330 9.09 -3.58 -6.95
N VAL A 331 8.95 -2.51 -6.19
CA VAL A 331 8.97 -1.14 -6.71
C VAL A 331 10.28 -0.77 -7.39
N ASP A 332 11.42 -1.32 -6.94
CA ASP A 332 12.73 -1.13 -7.57
C ASP A 332 12.74 -1.43 -9.07
N ARG A 333 12.20 -2.58 -9.46
CA ARG A 333 12.14 -2.98 -10.87
C ARG A 333 11.28 -2.05 -11.71
N ASP A 334 10.13 -1.65 -11.16
CA ASP A 334 9.17 -0.81 -11.88
C ASP A 334 9.69 0.64 -11.96
N ALA A 335 10.33 1.16 -10.91
CA ALA A 335 11.03 2.45 -10.92
C ALA A 335 12.13 2.51 -12.00
N ARG A 336 12.99 1.48 -12.06
CA ARG A 336 14.04 1.38 -13.06
C ARG A 336 13.51 1.33 -14.49
N PHE A 337 12.36 0.68 -14.69
CA PHE A 337 11.70 0.65 -16.00
C PHE A 337 11.20 2.05 -16.39
N LEU A 338 10.56 2.77 -15.45
CA LEU A 338 10.03 4.12 -15.72
C LEU A 338 11.12 5.12 -16.01
N VAL A 339 12.24 5.11 -15.27
CA VAL A 339 13.37 6.02 -15.53
C VAL A 339 13.95 5.80 -16.93
N LYS A 340 14.12 4.54 -17.37
CA LYS A 340 14.55 4.25 -18.74
C LYS A 340 13.55 4.75 -19.79
N HIS A 341 12.26 4.74 -19.48
CA HIS A 341 11.25 5.26 -20.40
C HIS A 341 11.27 6.79 -20.43
N LEU A 342 11.45 7.45 -19.29
CA LEU A 342 11.62 8.90 -19.16
C LEU A 342 12.80 9.41 -19.99
N ALA A 343 13.97 8.78 -19.86
CA ALA A 343 15.18 9.13 -20.61
C ALA A 343 14.98 9.01 -22.13
N ARG A 344 14.35 7.95 -22.61
CA ARG A 344 14.03 7.79 -24.04
C ARG A 344 13.12 8.89 -24.58
N ARG A 345 12.13 9.30 -23.77
CA ARG A 345 11.22 10.38 -24.14
C ARG A 345 11.92 11.74 -24.21
N ALA A 346 12.85 12.02 -23.29
CA ALA A 346 13.64 13.26 -23.30
C ALA A 346 14.48 13.35 -24.58
N VAL A 347 15.15 12.25 -24.96
CA VAL A 347 15.93 12.17 -26.22
C VAL A 347 15.04 12.38 -27.44
N ALA A 348 13.87 11.74 -27.50
CA ALA A 348 12.94 11.89 -28.64
C ALA A 348 12.41 13.31 -28.81
N ARG A 349 12.28 14.09 -27.72
CA ARG A 349 11.90 15.52 -27.76
C ARG A 349 13.05 16.44 -28.17
N ALA A 350 14.29 16.06 -27.92
CA ALA A 350 15.50 16.82 -28.26
C ALA A 350 15.92 16.68 -29.72
N ILE A 351 15.40 15.70 -30.45
CA ILE A 351 15.65 15.55 -31.90
C ILE A 351 14.68 16.48 -32.62
N PRO A 352 15.16 17.55 -33.35
CA PRO A 352 14.27 18.39 -34.15
C PRO A 352 13.60 17.50 -35.21
N VAL A 353 12.29 17.64 -35.37
CA VAL A 353 11.61 17.13 -36.55
C VAL A 353 12.09 17.98 -37.69
N ASP A 354 13.01 17.46 -38.48
CA ASP A 354 13.40 18.09 -39.76
C ASP A 354 12.12 18.31 -40.59
N SER A 355 11.75 19.55 -40.74
CA SER A 355 10.69 19.95 -41.64
C SER A 355 11.12 19.57 -43.08
N ARG A 356 10.57 18.45 -43.57
CA ARG A 356 10.55 18.14 -44.98
C ARG A 356 9.41 18.87 -45.65
#